data_c76ecd12772654186ee513b33f0ebd8e
#
_entry.id   c76ecd12772654186ee513b33f0ebd8e
#
_cell.length_a   1.000
_cell.length_b   1.000
_cell.length_c   1.000
_cell.angle_alpha   90.00
_cell.angle_beta   90.00
_cell.angle_gamma   90.00
#
_symmetry.space_group_name_H-M   'P 1'
#
loop_
_entity.id
_entity.type
_entity.pdbx_description
1 polymer ?
#
loop_
_entity_poly.entity_id
_entity_poly.type
_entity_poly.pdbx_seq_one_letter_code
_entity_poly.pdbx_strand_id
1 'polypeptide(L)'
;MDRIIFEGRFLVNLVGGIVRQDDLKAIHSRIDWEHMYRTADYHKIANVVYLGILGNGEKVPERWMERFFGRYQESLSYSDTSEDAEREILTLLDMMEVPCIVLTTSRMRLLYQIQEMSANNPLRLKLDEESYSLAKGYLVDLGYETERIYKGYGERMERPSGFCVELYHKLPFRTRPFGKGMQRIMETAFIRNSSNYVRTISIENRYIFMAAQAAYHYTEDGLLIREVLDLYLYHKAWREEMNREYIANRLKEFQIDGLAEKILHISYMWFGSKEDILEDSRPEDMGVYDVLENRILSRGSISRETDHQALRLASLIKQDIEKERRRDRQAIFMERLEGYRAAFMRKLRWLFPEFRYMCAIYPFLEKLPVLLPVYWVRRGIRLMAGLLAGSVKDKDTYE
;
A
#
# COMPACT_ATOMS: atom_id res chain seq x y z
N MET A 1 -1.55 -32.98 -9.89
CA MET A 1 -1.99 -31.67 -9.35
C MET A 1 -0.79 -31.10 -8.62
N ASP A 2 -0.41 -29.89 -8.92
CA ASP A 2 0.67 -29.20 -8.23
C ASP A 2 0.33 -29.10 -6.74
N ARG A 3 1.35 -29.28 -5.88
CA ARG A 3 1.18 -29.26 -4.42
C ARG A 3 0.66 -27.90 -3.94
N ILE A 4 1.17 -26.81 -4.50
CA ILE A 4 0.76 -25.43 -4.15
C ILE A 4 -0.74 -25.25 -4.39
N ILE A 5 -1.23 -25.70 -5.55
CA ILE A 5 -2.66 -25.61 -5.89
C ILE A 5 -3.50 -26.51 -5.00
N PHE A 6 -3.02 -27.71 -4.69
CA PHE A 6 -3.73 -28.63 -3.78
C PHE A 6 -3.92 -28.02 -2.39
N GLU A 7 -2.85 -27.51 -1.80
CA GLU A 7 -2.88 -26.91 -0.46
C GLU A 7 -3.65 -25.58 -0.46
N GLY A 8 -3.51 -24.77 -1.51
CA GLY A 8 -4.30 -23.55 -1.71
C GLY A 8 -5.80 -23.82 -1.81
N ARG A 9 -6.21 -24.82 -2.59
CA ARG A 9 -7.63 -25.25 -2.67
C ARG A 9 -8.13 -25.82 -1.35
N PHE A 10 -7.27 -26.52 -0.61
CA PHE A 10 -7.63 -26.98 0.73
C PHE A 10 -7.89 -25.80 1.67
N LEU A 11 -7.02 -24.78 1.67
CA LEU A 11 -7.21 -23.55 2.44
C LEU A 11 -8.52 -22.84 2.10
N VAL A 12 -8.80 -22.64 0.81
CA VAL A 12 -10.05 -22.02 0.35
C VAL A 12 -11.27 -22.82 0.78
N ASN A 13 -11.23 -24.15 0.63
CA ASN A 13 -12.35 -25.02 1.06
C ASN A 13 -12.55 -24.98 2.57
N LEU A 14 -11.47 -24.92 3.36
CA LEU A 14 -11.54 -24.82 4.82
C LEU A 14 -12.17 -23.50 5.24
N VAL A 15 -11.67 -22.37 4.70
CA VAL A 15 -12.23 -21.03 4.96
C VAL A 15 -13.68 -20.94 4.49
N GLY A 16 -13.99 -21.43 3.30
CA GLY A 16 -15.35 -21.45 2.77
C GLY A 16 -16.31 -22.29 3.62
N GLY A 17 -15.86 -23.44 4.11
CA GLY A 17 -16.65 -24.27 5.03
C GLY A 17 -17.00 -23.54 6.32
N ILE A 18 -16.04 -22.80 6.89
CA ILE A 18 -16.27 -21.98 8.10
C ILE A 18 -17.26 -20.85 7.81
N VAL A 19 -17.08 -20.14 6.69
CA VAL A 19 -17.96 -19.01 6.29
C VAL A 19 -19.40 -19.49 6.03
N ARG A 20 -19.58 -20.69 5.50
CA ARG A 20 -20.91 -21.29 5.25
C ARG A 20 -21.48 -22.05 6.44
N GLN A 21 -20.67 -22.28 7.49
CA GLN A 21 -21.00 -23.17 8.61
C GLN A 21 -21.26 -24.62 8.15
N ASP A 22 -20.53 -25.05 7.13
CA ASP A 22 -20.58 -26.43 6.65
C ASP A 22 -19.77 -27.37 7.56
N ASP A 23 -20.06 -28.68 7.51
CA ASP A 23 -19.20 -29.68 8.11
C ASP A 23 -17.82 -29.65 7.44
N LEU A 24 -16.79 -29.43 8.25
CA LEU A 24 -15.42 -29.31 7.75
C LEU A 24 -14.89 -30.67 7.27
N LYS A 25 -14.28 -30.66 6.07
CA LYS A 25 -13.66 -31.85 5.51
C LYS A 25 -12.50 -32.30 6.38
N ALA A 26 -12.33 -33.62 6.49
CA ALA A 26 -11.20 -34.21 7.22
C ALA A 26 -9.84 -33.71 6.68
N ILE A 27 -8.92 -33.46 7.61
CA ILE A 27 -7.57 -33.04 7.27
C ILE A 27 -6.86 -34.15 6.50
N HIS A 28 -6.24 -33.81 5.37
CA HIS A 28 -5.56 -34.74 4.50
C HIS A 28 -4.13 -35.02 5.02
N SER A 29 -3.69 -36.29 5.04
CA SER A 29 -2.36 -36.68 5.53
C SER A 29 -1.16 -36.16 4.71
N ARG A 30 -1.40 -35.59 3.53
CA ARG A 30 -0.36 -35.07 2.61
C ARG A 30 -0.06 -33.59 2.77
N ILE A 31 -0.62 -32.91 3.78
CA ILE A 31 -0.43 -31.47 3.98
C ILE A 31 0.96 -31.22 4.56
N ASP A 32 1.71 -30.30 3.95
CA ASP A 32 2.89 -29.68 4.53
C ASP A 32 2.46 -28.48 5.38
N TRP A 33 2.47 -28.69 6.69
CA TRP A 33 2.02 -27.67 7.63
C TRP A 33 2.85 -26.39 7.61
N GLU A 34 4.15 -26.47 7.29
CA GLU A 34 5.00 -25.30 7.15
C GLU A 34 4.57 -24.45 5.95
N HIS A 35 4.41 -25.09 4.80
CA HIS A 35 3.97 -24.40 3.58
C HIS A 35 2.54 -23.87 3.71
N MET A 36 1.65 -24.66 4.29
CA MET A 36 0.26 -24.28 4.55
C MET A 36 0.17 -23.06 5.48
N TYR A 37 0.91 -23.04 6.59
CA TYR A 37 0.96 -21.90 7.50
C TYR A 37 1.47 -20.64 6.78
N ARG A 38 2.59 -20.74 6.06
CA ARG A 38 3.16 -19.61 5.32
C ARG A 38 2.19 -19.08 4.27
N THR A 39 1.48 -19.96 3.57
CA THR A 39 0.46 -19.58 2.57
C THR A 39 -0.73 -18.91 3.24
N ALA A 40 -1.25 -19.47 4.32
CA ALA A 40 -2.36 -18.90 5.06
C ALA A 40 -2.02 -17.52 5.68
N ASP A 41 -0.80 -17.39 6.22
CA ASP A 41 -0.30 -16.13 6.77
C ASP A 41 -0.10 -15.06 5.69
N TYR A 42 0.47 -15.45 4.55
CA TYR A 42 0.59 -14.56 3.39
C TYR A 42 -0.79 -14.04 2.91
N HIS A 43 -1.77 -14.95 2.79
CA HIS A 43 -3.12 -14.61 2.37
C HIS A 43 -3.97 -13.95 3.47
N LYS A 44 -3.41 -13.71 4.65
CA LYS A 44 -4.07 -13.08 5.81
C LYS A 44 -5.32 -13.81 6.27
N ILE A 45 -5.29 -15.15 6.25
CA ILE A 45 -6.38 -16.03 6.65
C ILE A 45 -5.97 -17.05 7.72
N ALA A 46 -4.75 -16.96 8.28
CA ALA A 46 -4.25 -17.92 9.26
C ALA A 46 -5.10 -17.98 10.53
N ASN A 47 -5.68 -16.85 10.97
CA ASN A 47 -6.66 -16.79 12.06
C ASN A 47 -7.93 -17.58 11.75
N VAL A 48 -8.47 -17.50 10.52
CA VAL A 48 -9.64 -18.27 10.10
C VAL A 48 -9.32 -19.75 10.00
N VAL A 49 -8.15 -20.08 9.43
CA VAL A 49 -7.67 -21.47 9.35
C VAL A 49 -7.58 -22.12 10.71
N TYR A 50 -7.14 -21.39 11.77
CA TYR A 50 -7.14 -21.89 13.14
C TYR A 50 -8.51 -22.46 13.55
N LEU A 51 -9.59 -21.71 13.31
CA LEU A 51 -10.95 -22.18 13.64
C LEU A 51 -11.31 -23.45 12.88
N GLY A 52 -10.87 -23.58 11.63
CA GLY A 52 -11.14 -24.76 10.80
C GLY A 52 -10.36 -26.00 11.18
N ILE A 53 -9.18 -25.86 11.79
CA ILE A 53 -8.35 -27.00 12.22
C ILE A 53 -8.58 -27.38 13.68
N LEU A 54 -9.22 -26.51 14.48
CA LEU A 54 -9.42 -26.70 15.92
C LEU A 54 -10.13 -28.02 16.25
N GLY A 55 -11.18 -28.36 15.48
CA GLY A 55 -11.95 -29.60 15.65
C GLY A 55 -11.20 -30.89 15.21
N ASN A 56 -10.05 -30.75 14.55
CA ASN A 56 -9.21 -31.84 14.04
C ASN A 56 -7.78 -31.77 14.58
N GLY A 57 -7.57 -31.19 15.76
CA GLY A 57 -6.26 -30.87 16.33
C GLY A 57 -5.28 -32.06 16.44
N GLU A 58 -5.77 -33.28 16.62
CA GLU A 58 -4.96 -34.49 16.69
C GLU A 58 -4.13 -34.76 15.40
N LYS A 59 -4.57 -34.22 14.26
CA LYS A 59 -3.90 -34.40 12.96
C LYS A 59 -2.95 -33.26 12.61
N VAL A 60 -2.92 -32.21 13.42
CA VAL A 60 -2.07 -31.02 13.22
C VAL A 60 -0.91 -31.10 14.22
N PRO A 61 0.35 -31.03 13.78
CA PRO A 61 1.47 -30.99 14.72
C PRO A 61 1.37 -29.76 15.64
N GLU A 62 1.57 -29.98 16.96
CA GLU A 62 1.39 -28.98 18.02
C GLU A 62 2.06 -27.63 17.70
N ARG A 63 3.30 -27.66 17.23
CA ARG A 63 4.05 -26.45 16.80
C ARG A 63 3.29 -25.58 15.82
N TRP A 64 2.54 -26.16 14.88
CA TRP A 64 1.78 -25.41 13.88
C TRP A 64 0.45 -24.95 14.43
N MET A 65 -0.19 -25.76 15.27
CA MET A 65 -1.39 -25.38 16.00
C MET A 65 -1.14 -24.10 16.82
N GLU A 66 -0.03 -24.05 17.56
CA GLU A 66 0.39 -22.87 18.34
C GLU A 66 0.58 -21.61 17.45
N ARG A 67 1.19 -21.76 16.28
CA ARG A 67 1.38 -20.65 15.36
C ARG A 67 0.07 -20.10 14.78
N PHE A 68 -0.85 -20.99 14.39
CA PHE A 68 -2.17 -20.57 13.95
C PHE A 68 -2.95 -19.92 15.09
N PHE A 69 -2.85 -20.46 16.29
CA PHE A 69 -3.45 -19.88 17.50
C PHE A 69 -2.90 -18.47 17.79
N GLY A 70 -1.59 -18.26 17.66
CA GLY A 70 -1.00 -16.93 17.81
C GLY A 70 -1.63 -15.89 16.87
N ARG A 71 -1.85 -16.25 15.59
CA ARG A 71 -2.55 -15.35 14.64
C ARG A 71 -4.02 -15.10 15.01
N TYR A 72 -4.67 -16.10 15.58
CA TYR A 72 -6.03 -15.93 16.09
C TYR A 72 -6.07 -15.00 17.30
N GLN A 73 -5.12 -15.13 18.24
CA GLN A 73 -5.00 -14.24 19.39
C GLN A 73 -4.74 -12.76 18.97
N GLU A 74 -3.89 -12.55 17.97
CA GLU A 74 -3.68 -11.21 17.39
C GLU A 74 -4.99 -10.62 16.85
N SER A 75 -5.80 -11.45 16.19
CA SER A 75 -7.11 -11.03 15.67
C SER A 75 -8.13 -10.73 16.78
N LEU A 76 -8.10 -11.46 17.88
CA LEU A 76 -8.92 -11.18 19.08
C LEU A 76 -8.55 -9.80 19.64
N SER A 77 -7.27 -9.57 19.93
CA SER A 77 -6.81 -8.30 20.46
C SER A 77 -7.15 -7.12 19.57
N TYR A 78 -7.01 -7.31 18.25
CA TYR A 78 -7.40 -6.29 17.27
C TYR A 78 -8.91 -6.02 17.27
N SER A 79 -9.72 -7.07 17.32
CA SER A 79 -11.19 -6.96 17.34
C SER A 79 -11.67 -6.13 18.52
N ASP A 80 -11.11 -6.37 19.70
CA ASP A 80 -11.50 -5.69 20.94
C ASP A 80 -11.16 -4.20 20.95
N THR A 81 -10.06 -3.80 20.29
CA THR A 81 -9.55 -2.43 20.36
C THR A 81 -9.85 -1.58 19.14
N SER A 82 -10.19 -2.19 18.01
CA SER A 82 -10.24 -1.50 16.71
C SER A 82 -11.31 -0.43 16.59
N GLU A 83 -12.49 -0.65 17.20
CA GLU A 83 -13.60 0.31 17.10
C GLU A 83 -13.33 1.57 17.91
N ASP A 84 -12.76 1.42 19.11
CA ASP A 84 -12.40 2.55 19.95
C ASP A 84 -11.22 3.34 19.36
N ALA A 85 -10.21 2.65 18.82
CA ALA A 85 -9.10 3.29 18.14
C ALA A 85 -9.56 4.06 16.88
N GLU A 86 -10.44 3.48 16.05
CA GLU A 86 -11.03 4.19 14.90
C GLU A 86 -11.80 5.43 15.35
N ARG A 87 -12.63 5.30 16.41
CA ARG A 87 -13.41 6.41 16.96
C ARG A 87 -12.51 7.53 17.50
N GLU A 88 -11.47 7.17 18.25
CA GLU A 88 -10.47 8.10 18.79
C GLU A 88 -9.86 8.94 17.66
N ILE A 89 -9.35 8.28 16.61
CA ILE A 89 -8.70 8.95 15.47
C ILE A 89 -9.67 9.87 14.72
N LEU A 90 -10.85 9.36 14.35
CA LEU A 90 -11.79 10.14 13.55
C LEU A 90 -12.37 11.31 14.33
N THR A 91 -12.58 11.17 15.66
CA THR A 91 -13.00 12.24 16.52
C THR A 91 -11.90 13.30 16.65
N LEU A 92 -10.65 12.89 16.84
CA LEU A 92 -9.52 13.82 16.92
C LEU A 92 -9.38 14.62 15.62
N LEU A 93 -9.40 13.96 14.46
CA LEU A 93 -9.28 14.65 13.16
C LEU A 93 -10.43 15.64 12.92
N ASP A 94 -11.66 15.29 13.33
CA ASP A 94 -12.82 16.17 13.23
C ASP A 94 -12.70 17.40 14.17
N MET A 95 -12.28 17.19 15.42
CA MET A 95 -12.05 18.25 16.40
C MET A 95 -10.92 19.20 15.99
N MET A 96 -9.89 18.68 15.33
CA MET A 96 -8.75 19.45 14.83
C MET A 96 -8.97 20.02 13.43
N GLU A 97 -10.21 19.95 12.93
CA GLU A 97 -10.64 20.48 11.62
C GLU A 97 -9.82 19.95 10.43
N VAL A 98 -9.36 18.69 10.52
CA VAL A 98 -8.57 18.04 9.45
C VAL A 98 -9.48 17.31 8.47
N PRO A 99 -9.67 17.82 7.24
CA PRO A 99 -10.50 17.16 6.25
C PRO A 99 -9.93 15.81 5.82
N CYS A 100 -10.74 14.76 5.94
CA CYS A 100 -10.34 13.43 5.47
C CYS A 100 -11.52 12.66 4.87
N ILE A 101 -11.22 11.69 3.98
CA ILE A 101 -12.21 10.77 3.40
C ILE A 101 -11.90 9.36 3.89
N VAL A 102 -12.85 8.74 4.55
CA VAL A 102 -12.75 7.36 5.03
C VAL A 102 -13.03 6.38 3.90
N LEU A 103 -12.02 5.65 3.47
CA LEU A 103 -12.10 4.65 2.39
C LEU A 103 -12.55 3.29 2.91
N THR A 104 -11.91 2.80 3.97
CA THR A 104 -12.26 1.55 4.65
C THR A 104 -12.23 1.75 6.16
N THR A 105 -13.01 0.97 6.88
CA THR A 105 -13.16 1.04 8.34
C THR A 105 -12.98 -0.33 8.98
N SER A 106 -12.70 -0.34 10.27
CA SER A 106 -12.70 -1.58 11.07
C SER A 106 -14.08 -2.30 11.06
N ARG A 107 -15.17 -1.59 10.69
CA ARG A 107 -16.52 -2.15 10.62
C ARG A 107 -16.70 -3.28 9.60
N MET A 108 -15.75 -3.48 8.68
CA MET A 108 -15.73 -4.69 7.84
C MET A 108 -15.81 -5.97 8.67
N ARG A 109 -15.25 -5.99 9.90
CA ARG A 109 -15.35 -7.13 10.82
C ARG A 109 -16.78 -7.51 11.17
N LEU A 110 -17.72 -6.55 11.16
CA LEU A 110 -19.14 -6.80 11.46
C LEU A 110 -19.85 -7.63 10.37
N LEU A 111 -19.25 -7.75 9.19
CA LEU A 111 -19.76 -8.59 8.11
C LEU A 111 -19.35 -10.06 8.28
N TYR A 112 -18.40 -10.34 9.17
CA TYR A 112 -18.01 -11.70 9.52
C TYR A 112 -18.92 -12.26 10.60
N GLN A 113 -19.25 -13.54 10.49
CA GLN A 113 -20.07 -14.22 11.52
C GLN A 113 -19.38 -14.21 12.89
N ILE A 114 -18.08 -14.41 12.89
CA ILE A 114 -17.20 -14.30 14.05
C ILE A 114 -16.25 -13.15 13.73
N GLN A 115 -16.30 -12.07 14.51
CA GLN A 115 -15.55 -10.84 14.21
C GLN A 115 -14.03 -11.05 14.19
N GLU A 116 -13.55 -11.99 14.97
CA GLU A 116 -12.13 -12.40 15.05
C GLU A 116 -11.66 -13.12 13.78
N MET A 117 -12.57 -13.57 12.93
CA MET A 117 -12.19 -14.03 11.58
C MET A 117 -11.67 -12.89 10.72
N SER A 118 -12.05 -11.64 11.05
CA SER A 118 -11.52 -10.47 10.38
C SER A 118 -10.06 -10.26 10.75
N ALA A 119 -9.15 -10.34 9.78
CA ALA A 119 -7.76 -9.93 9.99
C ALA A 119 -7.67 -8.41 10.16
N ASN A 120 -6.51 -7.91 10.58
CA ASN A 120 -6.25 -6.48 10.79
C ASN A 120 -6.54 -5.65 9.53
N ASN A 121 -7.78 -5.15 9.43
CA ASN A 121 -8.20 -4.25 8.37
C ASN A 121 -7.84 -2.82 8.79
N PRO A 122 -6.88 -2.17 8.14
CA PRO A 122 -6.48 -0.82 8.51
C PRO A 122 -7.63 0.18 8.26
N LEU A 123 -7.69 1.19 9.10
CA LEU A 123 -8.43 2.41 8.77
C LEU A 123 -7.69 3.11 7.63
N ARG A 124 -8.33 3.26 6.46
CA ARG A 124 -7.74 3.93 5.31
C ARG A 124 -8.35 5.31 5.13
N LEU A 125 -7.48 6.32 5.16
CA LEU A 125 -7.86 7.72 5.05
C LEU A 125 -7.20 8.35 3.82
N LYS A 126 -8.01 9.03 2.98
CA LYS A 126 -7.51 9.89 1.90
C LYS A 126 -7.57 11.34 2.38
N LEU A 127 -6.44 12.02 2.28
CA LEU A 127 -6.24 13.42 2.70
C LEU A 127 -5.61 14.21 1.53
N ASP A 128 -5.66 15.52 1.58
CA ASP A 128 -4.79 16.38 0.77
C ASP A 128 -3.39 16.48 1.40
N GLU A 129 -2.46 17.17 0.77
CA GLU A 129 -1.05 17.26 1.22
C GLU A 129 -0.91 17.96 2.58
N GLU A 130 -1.70 19.00 2.85
CA GLU A 130 -1.68 19.75 4.10
C GLU A 130 -2.28 18.93 5.23
N SER A 131 -3.50 18.45 5.04
CA SER A 131 -4.21 17.56 5.98
C SER A 131 -3.43 16.29 6.31
N TYR A 132 -2.70 15.75 5.32
CA TYR A 132 -1.85 14.57 5.52
C TYR A 132 -0.75 14.81 6.54
N SER A 133 -0.05 15.95 6.43
CA SER A 133 1.03 16.29 7.36
C SER A 133 0.51 16.52 8.77
N LEU A 134 -0.66 17.17 8.91
CA LEU A 134 -1.31 17.39 10.20
C LEU A 134 -1.78 16.07 10.83
N ALA A 135 -2.51 15.25 10.06
CA ALA A 135 -3.00 13.95 10.53
C ALA A 135 -1.87 13.04 11.00
N LYS A 136 -0.75 13.01 10.26
CA LYS A 136 0.45 12.27 10.67
C LYS A 136 0.98 12.76 12.02
N GLY A 137 1.11 14.07 12.21
CA GLY A 137 1.55 14.64 13.47
C GLY A 137 0.68 14.20 14.64
N TYR A 138 -0.65 14.32 14.51
CA TYR A 138 -1.59 13.89 15.55
C TYR A 138 -1.56 12.39 15.82
N LEU A 139 -1.36 11.55 14.80
CA LEU A 139 -1.20 10.11 15.02
C LEU A 139 0.08 9.77 15.76
N VAL A 140 1.19 10.47 15.50
CA VAL A 140 2.43 10.31 16.27
C VAL A 140 2.19 10.69 17.74
N ASP A 141 1.47 11.77 18.01
CA ASP A 141 1.11 12.20 19.39
C ASP A 141 0.22 11.16 20.10
N LEU A 142 -0.62 10.39 19.36
CA LEU A 142 -1.39 9.26 19.85
C LEU A 142 -0.56 7.97 20.02
N GLY A 143 0.74 8.01 19.73
CA GLY A 143 1.64 6.86 19.86
C GLY A 143 1.67 5.90 18.66
N TYR A 144 1.25 6.37 17.47
CA TYR A 144 1.41 5.60 16.24
C TYR A 144 2.81 5.82 15.65
N GLU A 145 3.43 4.75 15.19
CA GLU A 145 4.73 4.77 14.52
C GLU A 145 4.58 4.37 13.05
N THR A 146 5.43 4.93 12.18
CA THR A 146 5.44 4.55 10.76
C THR A 146 6.02 3.15 10.60
N GLU A 147 5.18 2.19 10.24
CA GLU A 147 5.60 0.82 9.92
C GLU A 147 6.13 0.73 8.48
N ARG A 148 5.42 1.38 7.54
CA ARG A 148 5.72 1.29 6.12
C ARG A 148 5.42 2.58 5.38
N ILE A 149 6.37 3.01 4.54
CA ILE A 149 6.20 4.15 3.64
C ILE A 149 5.81 3.64 2.24
N TYR A 150 4.69 4.13 1.72
CA TYR A 150 4.27 3.94 0.33
C TYR A 150 4.79 5.09 -0.51
N LYS A 151 5.96 4.92 -1.11
CA LYS A 151 6.70 5.98 -1.82
C LYS A 151 5.80 6.75 -2.81
N GLY A 152 5.59 8.04 -2.55
CA GLY A 152 4.79 8.94 -3.38
C GLY A 152 3.26 8.83 -3.21
N TYR A 153 2.76 8.05 -2.24
CA TYR A 153 1.32 7.87 -2.01
C TYR A 153 0.89 8.13 -0.57
N GLY A 154 1.67 7.68 0.41
CA GLY A 154 1.31 7.76 1.81
C GLY A 154 2.13 6.83 2.68
N GLU A 155 1.59 6.45 3.81
CA GLU A 155 2.24 5.55 4.76
C GLU A 155 1.25 4.73 5.58
N ARG A 156 1.74 3.63 6.13
CA ARG A 156 1.05 2.83 7.13
C ARG A 156 1.67 3.13 8.49
N MET A 157 0.82 3.43 9.43
CA MET A 157 1.19 3.67 10.82
C MET A 157 0.51 2.63 11.72
N GLU A 158 1.20 2.20 12.76
CA GLU A 158 0.72 1.18 13.68
C GLU A 158 1.00 1.60 15.12
N ARG A 159 0.07 1.29 16.03
CA ARG A 159 0.25 1.46 17.47
C ARG A 159 0.59 0.11 18.13
N PRO A 160 1.29 0.07 19.28
CA PRO A 160 1.61 -1.19 19.98
C PRO A 160 0.42 -2.10 20.25
N SER A 161 -0.81 -1.57 20.30
CA SER A 161 -2.05 -2.36 20.37
C SER A 161 -2.37 -3.13 19.09
N GLY A 162 -1.60 -2.97 18.01
CA GLY A 162 -1.79 -3.62 16.71
C GLY A 162 -2.78 -2.91 15.78
N PHE A 163 -3.41 -1.80 16.19
CA PHE A 163 -4.30 -1.05 15.29
C PHE A 163 -3.51 -0.27 14.24
N CYS A 164 -3.90 -0.46 12.97
CA CYS A 164 -3.21 0.11 11.83
C CYS A 164 -4.04 1.19 11.13
N VAL A 165 -3.36 2.26 10.72
CA VAL A 165 -3.93 3.35 9.91
C VAL A 165 -3.09 3.51 8.65
N GLU A 166 -3.74 3.59 7.51
CA GLU A 166 -3.09 3.92 6.24
C GLU A 166 -3.53 5.32 5.81
N LEU A 167 -2.57 6.24 5.80
CA LEU A 167 -2.77 7.60 5.33
C LEU A 167 -2.34 7.71 3.87
N TYR A 168 -3.20 8.26 3.03
CA TYR A 168 -2.94 8.47 1.61
C TYR A 168 -3.12 9.95 1.23
N HIS A 169 -2.05 10.61 0.78
CA HIS A 169 -2.19 11.89 0.08
C HIS A 169 -2.45 11.69 -1.41
N LYS A 170 -2.09 10.52 -1.97
CA LYS A 170 -2.49 10.02 -3.29
C LYS A 170 -2.91 8.58 -3.18
N LEU A 171 -3.93 8.17 -3.93
CA LEU A 171 -4.34 6.77 -3.94
C LEU A 171 -3.28 5.91 -4.67
N PRO A 172 -3.04 4.66 -4.23
CA PRO A 172 -1.97 3.80 -4.76
C PRO A 172 -2.26 3.23 -6.16
N PHE A 173 -3.15 3.84 -6.92
CA PHE A 173 -3.49 3.45 -8.28
C PHE A 173 -2.64 4.24 -9.28
N ARG A 174 -1.58 3.62 -9.78
CA ARG A 174 -0.58 4.25 -10.64
C ARG A 174 -1.06 4.54 -12.04
N THR A 175 -2.10 3.85 -12.51
CA THR A 175 -2.56 4.04 -13.88
C THR A 175 -3.50 5.24 -14.01
N ARG A 176 -3.32 6.01 -15.09
CA ARG A 176 -4.09 7.23 -15.32
C ARG A 176 -5.62 7.01 -15.36
N PRO A 177 -6.18 5.95 -16.00
CA PRO A 177 -7.61 5.68 -15.95
C PRO A 177 -8.13 5.45 -14.52
N PHE A 178 -7.43 4.66 -13.73
CA PHE A 178 -7.76 4.39 -12.33
C PHE A 178 -7.68 5.65 -11.48
N GLY A 179 -6.59 6.40 -11.56
CA GLY A 179 -6.40 7.62 -10.77
C GLY A 179 -7.51 8.64 -11.02
N LYS A 180 -7.91 8.86 -12.29
CA LYS A 180 -9.00 9.78 -12.64
C LYS A 180 -10.37 9.27 -12.16
N GLY A 181 -10.65 7.98 -12.33
CA GLY A 181 -11.90 7.38 -11.88
C GLY A 181 -12.04 7.44 -10.36
N MET A 182 -10.96 7.11 -9.63
CA MET A 182 -10.93 7.21 -8.18
C MET A 182 -11.05 8.65 -7.69
N GLN A 183 -10.45 9.62 -8.36
CA GLN A 183 -10.62 11.02 -8.02
C GLN A 183 -12.10 11.43 -8.10
N ARG A 184 -12.82 11.04 -9.16
CA ARG A 184 -14.27 11.30 -9.27
C ARG A 184 -15.07 10.67 -8.12
N ILE A 185 -14.70 9.47 -7.70
CA ILE A 185 -15.32 8.83 -6.53
C ILE A 185 -15.08 9.66 -5.26
N MET A 186 -13.86 10.16 -5.06
CA MET A 186 -13.53 11.01 -3.90
C MET A 186 -14.30 12.35 -3.93
N GLU A 187 -14.55 12.92 -5.10
CA GLU A 187 -15.34 14.15 -5.27
C GLU A 187 -16.81 13.96 -4.85
N THR A 188 -17.34 12.74 -4.86
CA THR A 188 -18.69 12.40 -4.41
C THR A 188 -18.77 12.06 -2.91
N ALA A 189 -17.66 12.16 -2.17
CA ALA A 189 -17.65 11.91 -0.74
C ALA A 189 -18.51 12.92 0.03
N PHE A 190 -19.30 12.43 0.97
CA PHE A 190 -20.23 13.23 1.76
C PHE A 190 -19.86 13.20 3.25
N ILE A 191 -20.34 14.19 4.00
CA ILE A 191 -20.08 14.32 5.43
C ILE A 191 -20.64 13.09 6.16
N ARG A 192 -19.81 12.49 7.00
CA ARG A 192 -20.21 11.40 7.89
C ARG A 192 -21.12 11.95 8.99
N ASN A 193 -22.14 11.17 9.35
CA ASN A 193 -23.05 11.56 10.44
C ASN A 193 -22.29 11.97 11.70
N SER A 194 -22.69 13.07 12.31
CA SER A 194 -22.08 13.65 13.54
C SER A 194 -20.63 14.17 13.36
N SER A 195 -20.22 14.48 12.13
CA SER A 195 -18.91 15.03 11.82
C SER A 195 -19.04 16.27 10.96
N ASN A 196 -18.02 17.15 10.97
CA ASN A 196 -17.94 18.33 10.12
C ASN A 196 -16.87 18.20 9.03
N TYR A 197 -15.77 17.54 9.34
CA TYR A 197 -14.59 17.43 8.46
C TYR A 197 -14.35 16.00 7.96
N VAL A 198 -14.89 14.99 8.65
CA VAL A 198 -14.74 13.59 8.24
C VAL A 198 -15.81 13.23 7.21
N ARG A 199 -15.39 12.85 6.02
CA ARG A 199 -16.24 12.41 4.91
C ARG A 199 -16.16 10.90 4.73
N THR A 200 -17.17 10.34 4.07
CA THR A 200 -17.21 8.92 3.68
C THR A 200 -17.71 8.79 2.25
N ILE A 201 -17.50 7.63 1.66
CA ILE A 201 -18.01 7.28 0.32
C ILE A 201 -19.24 6.38 0.43
N SER A 202 -20.09 6.38 -0.61
CA SER A 202 -21.29 5.52 -0.66
C SER A 202 -20.93 4.04 -0.64
N ILE A 203 -21.95 3.19 -0.40
CA ILE A 203 -21.78 1.73 -0.40
C ILE A 203 -21.30 1.23 -1.78
N GLU A 204 -21.82 1.79 -2.87
CA GLU A 204 -21.39 1.47 -4.23
C GLU A 204 -19.93 1.88 -4.46
N ASN A 205 -19.57 3.11 -4.07
CA ASN A 205 -18.22 3.63 -4.25
C ASN A 205 -17.19 2.84 -3.43
N ARG A 206 -17.59 2.35 -2.25
CA ARG A 206 -16.74 1.45 -1.45
C ARG A 206 -16.58 0.09 -2.12
N TYR A 207 -17.65 -0.48 -2.65
CA TYR A 207 -17.57 -1.71 -3.44
C TYR A 207 -16.66 -1.54 -4.65
N ILE A 208 -16.83 -0.44 -5.42
CA ILE A 208 -15.99 -0.13 -6.58
C ILE A 208 -14.52 0.02 -6.17
N PHE A 209 -14.26 0.68 -5.04
CA PHE A 209 -12.90 0.81 -4.50
C PHE A 209 -12.28 -0.56 -4.19
N MET A 210 -13.02 -1.44 -3.51
CA MET A 210 -12.56 -2.81 -3.19
C MET A 210 -12.34 -3.64 -4.45
N ALA A 211 -13.27 -3.61 -5.41
CA ALA A 211 -13.17 -4.34 -6.68
C ALA A 211 -11.98 -3.85 -7.53
N ALA A 212 -11.77 -2.54 -7.57
CA ALA A 212 -10.64 -1.94 -8.27
C ALA A 212 -9.30 -2.31 -7.59
N GLN A 213 -9.25 -2.32 -6.26
CA GLN A 213 -8.09 -2.75 -5.51
C GLN A 213 -7.80 -4.24 -5.77
N ALA A 214 -8.82 -5.08 -5.73
CA ALA A 214 -8.67 -6.51 -6.02
C ALA A 214 -8.16 -6.77 -7.45
N ALA A 215 -8.70 -6.08 -8.45
CA ALA A 215 -8.24 -6.16 -9.84
C ALA A 215 -6.78 -5.70 -9.99
N TYR A 216 -6.40 -4.62 -9.29
CA TYR A 216 -5.04 -4.11 -9.30
C TYR A 216 -4.05 -5.09 -8.67
N HIS A 217 -4.37 -5.62 -7.47
CA HIS A 217 -3.54 -6.61 -6.77
C HIS A 217 -3.45 -7.93 -7.54
N TYR A 218 -4.55 -8.37 -8.17
CA TYR A 218 -4.52 -9.55 -9.05
C TYR A 218 -3.51 -9.40 -10.18
N THR A 219 -3.50 -8.24 -10.80
CA THR A 219 -2.59 -7.93 -11.92
C THR A 219 -1.12 -7.90 -11.50
N GLU A 220 -0.83 -7.54 -10.25
CA GLU A 220 0.52 -7.54 -9.65
C GLU A 220 0.86 -8.88 -8.96
N ASP A 221 0.06 -9.94 -9.17
CA ASP A 221 0.18 -11.27 -8.53
C ASP A 221 0.15 -11.21 -6.99
N GLY A 222 -0.52 -10.20 -6.44
CA GLY A 222 -0.62 -9.94 -5.00
C GLY A 222 -2.02 -10.01 -4.41
N LEU A 223 -3.05 -10.44 -5.18
CA LEU A 223 -4.41 -10.58 -4.67
C LEU A 223 -4.47 -11.67 -3.58
N LEU A 224 -4.99 -11.28 -2.41
CA LEU A 224 -5.08 -12.17 -1.26
C LEU A 224 -6.44 -12.87 -1.21
N ILE A 225 -6.46 -14.12 -0.73
CA ILE A 225 -7.72 -14.85 -0.44
C ILE A 225 -8.59 -14.02 0.49
N ARG A 226 -7.98 -13.30 1.43
CA ARG A 226 -8.65 -12.38 2.34
C ARG A 226 -9.41 -11.28 1.61
N GLU A 227 -8.82 -10.65 0.60
CA GLU A 227 -9.46 -9.58 -0.16
C GLU A 227 -10.63 -10.11 -1.00
N VAL A 228 -10.52 -11.35 -1.50
CA VAL A 228 -11.62 -12.04 -2.18
C VAL A 228 -12.76 -12.34 -1.21
N LEU A 229 -12.45 -12.74 0.04
CA LEU A 229 -13.45 -12.97 1.09
C LEU A 229 -14.14 -11.66 1.51
N ASP A 230 -13.36 -10.59 1.72
CA ASP A 230 -13.92 -9.27 2.05
C ASP A 230 -14.88 -8.78 0.96
N LEU A 231 -14.50 -8.94 -0.31
CA LEU A 231 -15.33 -8.57 -1.46
C LEU A 231 -16.66 -9.36 -1.47
N TYR A 232 -16.61 -10.68 -1.23
CA TYR A 232 -17.80 -11.52 -1.12
C TYR A 232 -18.71 -11.05 0.00
N LEU A 233 -18.17 -10.88 1.21
CA LEU A 233 -18.97 -10.49 2.38
C LEU A 233 -19.61 -9.11 2.20
N TYR A 234 -18.84 -8.16 1.64
CA TYR A 234 -19.37 -6.83 1.37
C TYR A 234 -20.47 -6.86 0.32
N HIS A 235 -20.25 -7.53 -0.81
CA HIS A 235 -21.25 -7.66 -1.86
C HIS A 235 -22.51 -8.39 -1.34
N LYS A 236 -22.35 -9.50 -0.63
CA LYS A 236 -23.49 -10.26 -0.04
C LYS A 236 -24.32 -9.38 0.90
N ALA A 237 -23.66 -8.56 1.74
CA ALA A 237 -24.35 -7.72 2.72
C ALA A 237 -25.15 -6.58 2.08
N TRP A 238 -24.66 -6.01 0.97
CA TRP A 238 -25.19 -4.76 0.43
C TRP A 238 -25.78 -4.87 -0.99
N ARG A 239 -25.74 -6.04 -1.64
CA ARG A 239 -26.14 -6.22 -3.05
C ARG A 239 -27.56 -5.74 -3.38
N GLU A 240 -28.48 -5.82 -2.41
CA GLU A 240 -29.89 -5.41 -2.58
C GLU A 240 -30.05 -3.88 -2.52
N GLU A 241 -29.13 -3.19 -1.82
CA GLU A 241 -29.16 -1.73 -1.65
C GLU A 241 -28.33 -1.00 -2.71
N MET A 242 -27.34 -1.71 -3.33
CA MET A 242 -26.43 -1.13 -4.31
C MET A 242 -27.09 -0.93 -5.68
N ASN A 243 -26.82 0.22 -6.30
CA ASN A 243 -27.17 0.49 -7.69
C ASN A 243 -26.22 -0.24 -8.65
N ARG A 244 -26.67 -1.37 -9.19
CA ARG A 244 -25.89 -2.25 -10.09
C ARG A 244 -25.46 -1.53 -11.38
N GLU A 245 -26.35 -0.73 -11.97
CA GLU A 245 -26.04 0.00 -13.21
C GLU A 245 -24.93 1.04 -12.98
N TYR A 246 -24.99 1.76 -11.88
CA TYR A 246 -23.95 2.70 -11.49
C TYR A 246 -22.60 2.00 -11.34
N ILE A 247 -22.56 0.88 -10.63
CA ILE A 247 -21.33 0.08 -10.41
C ILE A 247 -20.77 -0.39 -11.76
N ALA A 248 -21.62 -1.00 -12.61
CA ALA A 248 -21.19 -1.51 -13.91
C ALA A 248 -20.59 -0.39 -14.80
N ASN A 249 -21.24 0.77 -14.84
CA ASN A 249 -20.77 1.92 -15.62
C ASN A 249 -19.40 2.44 -15.09
N ARG A 250 -19.20 2.47 -13.75
CA ARG A 250 -17.93 2.89 -13.15
C ARG A 250 -16.81 1.88 -13.41
N LEU A 251 -17.07 0.59 -13.28
CA LEU A 251 -16.06 -0.46 -13.57
C LEU A 251 -15.67 -0.48 -15.06
N LYS A 252 -16.61 -0.16 -15.98
CA LYS A 252 -16.31 0.04 -17.40
C LYS A 252 -15.42 1.26 -17.64
N GLU A 253 -15.64 2.37 -16.95
CA GLU A 253 -14.74 3.54 -17.02
C GLU A 253 -13.31 3.17 -16.60
N PHE A 254 -13.14 2.29 -15.63
CA PHE A 254 -11.83 1.76 -15.22
C PHE A 254 -11.29 0.70 -16.17
N GLN A 255 -12.12 0.17 -17.07
CA GLN A 255 -11.80 -0.92 -18.00
C GLN A 255 -11.40 -2.21 -17.29
N ILE A 256 -12.07 -2.50 -16.18
CA ILE A 256 -11.86 -3.71 -15.36
C ILE A 256 -13.18 -4.45 -15.09
N ASP A 257 -14.28 -4.07 -15.73
CA ASP A 257 -15.60 -4.63 -15.50
C ASP A 257 -15.60 -6.16 -15.59
N GLY A 258 -15.07 -6.74 -16.67
CA GLY A 258 -14.99 -8.20 -16.83
C GLY A 258 -14.03 -8.88 -15.84
N LEU A 259 -12.89 -8.24 -15.47
CA LEU A 259 -11.99 -8.80 -14.48
C LEU A 259 -12.60 -8.74 -13.08
N ALA A 260 -13.23 -7.62 -12.72
CA ALA A 260 -13.90 -7.46 -11.43
C ALA A 260 -15.08 -8.44 -11.27
N GLU A 261 -15.84 -8.68 -12.35
CA GLU A 261 -16.90 -9.68 -12.40
C GLU A 261 -16.36 -11.09 -12.15
N LYS A 262 -15.27 -11.48 -12.82
CA LYS A 262 -14.63 -12.78 -12.60
C LYS A 262 -14.12 -12.96 -11.17
N ILE A 263 -13.53 -11.91 -10.57
CA ILE A 263 -13.09 -11.94 -9.17
C ILE A 263 -14.30 -12.07 -8.23
N LEU A 264 -15.40 -11.38 -8.52
CA LEU A 264 -16.63 -11.53 -7.76
C LEU A 264 -17.20 -12.95 -7.88
N HIS A 265 -17.23 -13.52 -9.08
CA HIS A 265 -17.72 -14.89 -9.29
C HIS A 265 -16.88 -15.92 -8.52
N ILE A 266 -15.53 -15.83 -8.59
CA ILE A 266 -14.69 -16.75 -7.85
C ILE A 266 -14.90 -16.61 -6.34
N SER A 267 -15.21 -15.41 -5.86
CA SER A 267 -15.53 -15.19 -4.45
C SER A 267 -16.79 -15.95 -4.01
N TYR A 268 -17.83 -15.97 -4.84
CA TYR A 268 -19.05 -16.76 -4.62
C TYR A 268 -18.82 -18.26 -4.77
N MET A 269 -17.98 -18.69 -5.73
CA MET A 269 -17.59 -20.11 -5.86
C MET A 269 -16.84 -20.61 -4.61
N TRP A 270 -16.02 -19.77 -4.01
CA TRP A 270 -15.24 -20.14 -2.83
C TRP A 270 -16.02 -20.09 -1.52
N PHE A 271 -16.86 -19.06 -1.35
CA PHE A 271 -17.45 -18.71 -0.05
C PHE A 271 -18.97 -18.74 -0.03
N GLY A 272 -19.64 -18.69 -1.18
CA GLY A 272 -21.09 -18.69 -1.28
C GLY A 272 -21.73 -20.04 -0.92
N SER A 273 -22.93 -20.00 -0.32
CA SER A 273 -23.78 -21.17 -0.17
C SER A 273 -24.43 -21.54 -1.53
N LYS A 274 -25.08 -22.70 -1.59
CA LYS A 274 -25.82 -23.10 -2.79
C LYS A 274 -26.94 -22.15 -3.16
N GLU A 275 -27.47 -21.46 -2.17
CA GLU A 275 -28.56 -20.47 -2.31
C GLU A 275 -28.02 -19.09 -2.74
N ASP A 276 -26.75 -18.79 -2.44
CA ASP A 276 -26.09 -17.55 -2.79
C ASP A 276 -25.50 -17.52 -4.21
N ILE A 277 -25.53 -18.65 -4.94
CA ILE A 277 -25.01 -18.72 -6.30
C ILE A 277 -25.82 -17.75 -7.17
N LEU A 278 -25.11 -16.77 -7.73
CA LEU A 278 -25.68 -15.81 -8.66
C LEU A 278 -26.32 -16.57 -9.81
N GLU A 279 -27.65 -16.54 -9.91
CA GLU A 279 -28.44 -17.35 -10.87
C GLU A 279 -28.02 -17.14 -12.33
N ASP A 280 -27.41 -15.99 -12.65
CA ASP A 280 -27.01 -15.58 -14.00
C ASP A 280 -25.62 -16.06 -14.44
N SER A 281 -24.90 -16.80 -13.62
CA SER A 281 -23.48 -16.96 -13.85
C SER A 281 -22.91 -18.36 -13.61
N ARG A 282 -23.51 -19.36 -14.26
CA ARG A 282 -22.69 -20.55 -14.58
C ARG A 282 -21.80 -20.19 -15.74
N PRO A 283 -20.49 -20.02 -15.51
CA PRO A 283 -19.59 -19.67 -16.60
C PRO A 283 -19.62 -20.78 -17.64
N GLU A 284 -19.82 -20.40 -18.90
CA GLU A 284 -19.74 -21.32 -20.02
C GLU A 284 -18.35 -21.95 -20.14
N ASP A 285 -17.32 -21.28 -19.63
CA ASP A 285 -15.92 -21.74 -19.64
C ASP A 285 -15.32 -21.76 -18.22
N MET A 286 -15.37 -22.93 -17.58
CA MET A 286 -14.73 -23.19 -16.29
C MET A 286 -13.21 -23.02 -16.32
N GLY A 287 -12.57 -23.18 -17.49
CA GLY A 287 -11.12 -23.05 -17.63
C GLY A 287 -10.59 -21.67 -17.29
N VAL A 288 -11.38 -20.61 -17.51
CA VAL A 288 -11.01 -19.23 -17.14
C VAL A 288 -10.88 -19.08 -15.63
N TYR A 289 -11.77 -19.71 -14.86
CA TYR A 289 -11.73 -19.66 -13.40
C TYR A 289 -10.60 -20.50 -12.81
N ASP A 290 -10.24 -21.62 -13.44
CA ASP A 290 -9.07 -22.40 -13.07
C ASP A 290 -7.78 -21.58 -13.23
N VAL A 291 -7.65 -20.79 -14.29
CA VAL A 291 -6.50 -19.88 -14.48
C VAL A 291 -6.46 -18.81 -13.39
N LEU A 292 -7.60 -18.15 -13.12
CA LEU A 292 -7.72 -17.11 -12.10
C LEU A 292 -7.39 -17.68 -10.71
N GLU A 293 -8.00 -18.80 -10.31
CA GLU A 293 -7.73 -19.48 -9.05
C GLU A 293 -6.27 -19.86 -8.91
N ASN A 294 -5.72 -20.54 -9.91
CA ASN A 294 -4.32 -20.97 -9.89
C ASN A 294 -3.36 -19.78 -9.74
N ARG A 295 -3.63 -18.65 -10.39
CA ARG A 295 -2.81 -17.43 -10.22
C ARG A 295 -2.91 -16.87 -8.81
N ILE A 296 -4.11 -16.76 -8.23
CA ILE A 296 -4.27 -16.27 -6.86
C ILE A 296 -3.52 -17.19 -5.88
N LEU A 297 -3.76 -18.51 -5.95
CA LEU A 297 -3.19 -19.47 -5.02
C LEU A 297 -1.67 -19.63 -5.16
N SER A 298 -1.12 -19.47 -6.37
CA SER A 298 0.32 -19.60 -6.64
C SER A 298 1.06 -18.29 -6.76
N ARG A 299 0.41 -17.16 -6.55
CA ARG A 299 0.99 -15.82 -6.78
C ARG A 299 1.56 -15.66 -8.18
N GLY A 300 0.83 -16.13 -9.19
CA GLY A 300 1.22 -16.04 -10.59
C GLY A 300 2.33 -17.01 -11.04
N SER A 301 2.85 -17.87 -10.15
CA SER A 301 3.99 -18.75 -10.49
C SER A 301 3.62 -19.94 -11.36
N ILE A 302 2.36 -20.41 -11.35
CA ILE A 302 1.94 -21.65 -12.00
C ILE A 302 1.18 -21.39 -13.30
N SER A 303 0.37 -20.34 -13.36
CA SER A 303 -0.49 -20.05 -14.51
C SER A 303 -0.09 -18.77 -15.23
N ARG A 304 -0.02 -18.85 -16.57
CA ARG A 304 0.19 -17.67 -17.40
C ARG A 304 -1.13 -16.89 -17.52
N GLU A 305 -1.04 -15.57 -17.41
CA GLU A 305 -2.20 -14.70 -17.56
C GLU A 305 -2.77 -14.75 -18.97
N THR A 306 -4.07 -14.91 -19.07
CA THR A 306 -4.82 -14.93 -20.33
C THR A 306 -5.93 -13.88 -20.38
N ASP A 307 -6.27 -13.26 -19.25
CA ASP A 307 -7.29 -12.23 -19.20
C ASP A 307 -6.81 -10.93 -19.85
N HIS A 308 -7.56 -10.46 -20.87
CA HIS A 308 -7.19 -9.26 -21.62
C HIS A 308 -7.18 -7.97 -20.79
N GLN A 309 -8.09 -7.85 -19.84
CA GLN A 309 -8.15 -6.65 -18.95
C GLN A 309 -6.99 -6.66 -17.98
N ALA A 310 -6.66 -7.82 -17.40
CA ALA A 310 -5.50 -7.98 -16.52
C ALA A 310 -4.18 -7.70 -17.26
N LEU A 311 -4.00 -8.26 -18.46
CA LEU A 311 -2.82 -8.01 -19.30
C LEU A 311 -2.67 -6.52 -19.67
N ARG A 312 -3.79 -5.87 -20.01
CA ARG A 312 -3.81 -4.45 -20.32
C ARG A 312 -3.46 -3.61 -19.09
N LEU A 313 -4.07 -3.89 -17.95
CA LEU A 313 -3.79 -3.22 -16.69
C LEU A 313 -2.32 -3.38 -16.29
N ALA A 314 -1.76 -4.60 -16.39
CA ALA A 314 -0.34 -4.87 -16.13
C ALA A 314 0.58 -4.04 -17.04
N SER A 315 0.23 -3.92 -18.32
CA SER A 315 1.01 -3.11 -19.27
C SER A 315 1.00 -1.62 -18.91
N LEU A 316 -0.15 -1.08 -18.48
CA LEU A 316 -0.30 0.30 -18.04
C LEU A 316 0.50 0.57 -16.76
N ILE A 317 0.40 -0.33 -15.77
CA ILE A 317 1.16 -0.23 -14.52
C ILE A 317 2.67 -0.21 -14.82
N LYS A 318 3.14 -1.14 -15.66
CA LYS A 318 4.55 -1.21 -16.05
C LYS A 318 5.03 0.06 -16.73
N GLN A 319 4.24 0.62 -17.66
CA GLN A 319 4.57 1.88 -18.33
C GLN A 319 4.68 3.04 -17.33
N ASP A 320 3.76 3.14 -16.36
CA ASP A 320 3.77 4.22 -15.39
C ASP A 320 4.95 4.08 -14.41
N ILE A 321 5.30 2.85 -14.00
CA ILE A 321 6.51 2.59 -13.21
C ILE A 321 7.78 3.01 -13.98
N GLU A 322 7.85 2.71 -15.27
CA GLU A 322 9.00 3.13 -16.09
C GLU A 322 9.10 4.65 -16.24
N LYS A 323 7.95 5.34 -16.39
CA LYS A 323 7.93 6.82 -16.43
C LYS A 323 8.39 7.42 -15.11
N GLU A 324 7.92 6.89 -13.97
CA GLU A 324 8.37 7.34 -12.64
C GLU A 324 9.89 7.13 -12.48
N ARG A 325 10.41 5.96 -12.83
CA ARG A 325 11.86 5.68 -12.77
C ARG A 325 12.69 6.61 -13.65
N ARG A 326 12.15 7.06 -14.80
CA ARG A 326 12.83 8.05 -15.66
C ARG A 326 12.83 9.41 -15.00
N ARG A 327 11.70 9.85 -14.41
CA ARG A 327 11.60 11.11 -13.68
C ARG A 327 12.53 11.14 -12.46
N ASP A 328 12.55 10.07 -11.66
CA ASP A 328 13.45 9.95 -10.51
C ASP A 328 14.92 10.05 -10.93
N ARG A 329 15.32 9.36 -12.01
CA ARG A 329 16.70 9.47 -12.56
C ARG A 329 17.02 10.88 -13.03
N GLN A 330 16.08 11.56 -13.68
CA GLN A 330 16.26 12.95 -14.09
C GLN A 330 16.37 13.89 -12.88
N ALA A 331 15.53 13.71 -11.87
CA ALA A 331 15.57 14.50 -10.64
C ALA A 331 16.91 14.32 -9.90
N ILE A 332 17.38 13.08 -9.73
CA ILE A 332 18.69 12.77 -9.12
C ILE A 332 19.83 13.37 -9.95
N PHE A 333 19.74 13.31 -11.28
CA PHE A 333 20.75 13.91 -12.16
C PHE A 333 20.77 15.43 -12.01
N MET A 334 19.61 16.09 -11.99
CA MET A 334 19.51 17.54 -11.80
C MET A 334 20.02 17.97 -10.43
N GLU A 335 19.68 17.26 -9.37
CA GLU A 335 20.18 17.51 -8.02
C GLU A 335 21.72 17.40 -7.95
N ARG A 336 22.30 16.37 -8.58
CA ARG A 336 23.76 16.25 -8.69
C ARG A 336 24.38 17.41 -9.48
N LEU A 337 23.75 17.80 -10.60
CA LEU A 337 24.20 18.92 -11.42
C LEU A 337 24.19 20.24 -10.63
N GLU A 338 23.14 20.48 -9.85
CA GLU A 338 23.05 21.65 -8.96
C GLU A 338 24.12 21.59 -7.85
N GLY A 339 24.36 20.40 -7.28
CA GLY A 339 25.44 20.20 -6.32
C GLY A 339 26.84 20.52 -6.90
N TYR A 340 27.12 20.04 -8.12
CA TYR A 340 28.38 20.39 -8.84
C TYR A 340 28.46 21.87 -9.15
N ARG A 341 27.34 22.47 -9.61
CA ARG A 341 27.31 23.92 -9.90
C ARG A 341 27.54 24.73 -8.63
N ALA A 342 26.93 24.38 -7.50
CA ALA A 342 27.12 25.05 -6.22
C ALA A 342 28.58 24.89 -5.71
N ALA A 343 29.18 23.71 -5.85
CA ALA A 343 30.56 23.45 -5.49
C ALA A 343 31.55 24.25 -6.39
N PHE A 344 31.24 24.28 -7.69
CA PHE A 344 32.04 25.06 -8.64
C PHE A 344 31.97 26.57 -8.34
N MET A 345 30.77 27.11 -8.09
CA MET A 345 30.56 28.49 -7.72
C MET A 345 31.23 28.87 -6.41
N ARG A 346 31.29 27.96 -5.41
CA ARG A 346 32.06 28.16 -4.16
C ARG A 346 33.55 28.25 -4.44
N LYS A 347 34.10 27.36 -5.28
CA LYS A 347 35.53 27.42 -5.69
C LYS A 347 35.84 28.69 -6.47
N LEU A 348 34.90 29.11 -7.34
CA LEU A 348 35.07 30.34 -8.14
C LEU A 348 35.07 31.59 -7.22
N ARG A 349 34.17 31.68 -6.25
CA ARG A 349 34.18 32.77 -5.25
C ARG A 349 35.39 32.75 -4.36
N TRP A 350 35.94 31.58 -4.08
CA TRP A 350 37.17 31.47 -3.31
C TRP A 350 38.38 31.95 -4.12
N LEU A 351 38.46 31.64 -5.41
CA LEU A 351 39.51 32.08 -6.31
C LEU A 351 39.40 33.60 -6.65
N PHE A 352 38.17 34.05 -6.89
CA PHE A 352 37.84 35.42 -7.29
C PHE A 352 36.91 36.08 -6.25
N PRO A 353 37.45 36.50 -5.09
CA PRO A 353 36.65 37.15 -4.08
C PRO A 353 36.08 38.48 -4.57
N GLU A 354 35.00 38.90 -3.93
CA GLU A 354 34.32 40.15 -4.22
C GLU A 354 35.25 41.36 -4.07
N PHE A 355 34.97 42.40 -4.83
CA PHE A 355 35.74 43.61 -4.82
C PHE A 355 35.94 44.21 -3.41
N ARG A 356 34.86 44.26 -2.59
CA ARG A 356 34.94 44.77 -1.21
C ARG A 356 35.91 43.98 -0.33
N TYR A 357 35.95 42.68 -0.47
CA TYR A 357 36.90 41.82 0.25
C TYR A 357 38.33 42.08 -0.23
N MET A 358 38.50 42.27 -1.52
CA MET A 358 39.83 42.57 -2.09
C MET A 358 40.33 43.96 -1.66
N CYS A 359 39.47 44.96 -1.55
CA CYS A 359 39.84 46.29 -1.04
C CYS A 359 40.22 46.24 0.46
N ALA A 360 39.60 45.38 1.25
CA ALA A 360 39.98 45.19 2.66
C ALA A 360 41.41 44.64 2.81
N ILE A 361 41.85 43.77 1.88
CA ILE A 361 43.25 43.24 1.87
C ILE A 361 44.23 44.14 1.15
N TYR A 362 43.78 44.84 0.12
CA TYR A 362 44.59 45.71 -0.74
C TYR A 362 43.89 47.06 -0.92
N PRO A 363 44.05 48.01 0.09
CA PRO A 363 43.30 49.27 0.07
C PRO A 363 43.54 50.15 -1.17
N PHE A 364 44.65 49.93 -1.88
CA PHE A 364 44.97 50.63 -3.12
C PHE A 364 43.96 50.37 -4.24
N LEU A 365 43.25 49.24 -4.21
CA LEU A 365 42.22 48.89 -5.19
C LEU A 365 40.99 49.84 -5.12
N GLU A 366 40.74 50.52 -4.01
CA GLU A 366 39.69 51.54 -3.95
C GLU A 366 39.96 52.72 -4.87
N LYS A 367 41.25 53.05 -5.07
CA LYS A 367 41.67 54.15 -5.96
C LYS A 367 41.78 53.69 -7.43
N LEU A 368 42.11 52.44 -7.68
CA LEU A 368 42.34 51.87 -9.01
C LEU A 368 41.67 50.51 -9.18
N PRO A 369 40.33 50.46 -9.34
CA PRO A 369 39.57 49.21 -9.45
C PRO A 369 39.99 48.34 -10.64
N VAL A 370 40.51 48.93 -11.71
CA VAL A 370 40.93 48.23 -12.93
C VAL A 370 42.06 47.21 -12.65
N LEU A 371 42.79 47.33 -11.56
CA LEU A 371 43.83 46.39 -11.16
C LEU A 371 43.33 45.14 -10.44
N LEU A 372 42.03 45.01 -10.20
CA LEU A 372 41.42 43.86 -9.51
C LEU A 372 41.84 42.50 -10.13
N PRO A 373 41.82 42.26 -11.42
CA PRO A 373 42.26 40.99 -12.02
C PRO A 373 43.73 40.67 -11.70
N VAL A 374 44.64 41.65 -11.68
CA VAL A 374 46.05 41.48 -11.35
C VAL A 374 46.19 41.00 -9.89
N TYR A 375 45.45 41.59 -8.99
CA TYR A 375 45.45 41.20 -7.57
C TYR A 375 44.83 39.85 -7.29
N TRP A 376 43.85 39.40 -8.09
CA TRP A 376 43.39 38.03 -8.04
C TRP A 376 44.47 37.02 -8.40
N VAL A 377 45.24 37.27 -9.48
CA VAL A 377 46.38 36.45 -9.88
C VAL A 377 47.47 36.45 -8.79
N ARG A 378 47.86 37.62 -8.27
CA ARG A 378 48.80 37.74 -7.17
C ARG A 378 48.40 36.96 -5.91
N ARG A 379 47.11 37.02 -5.54
CA ARG A 379 46.53 36.24 -4.45
C ARG A 379 46.60 34.74 -4.74
N GLY A 380 46.25 34.33 -5.95
CA GLY A 380 46.34 32.93 -6.40
C GLY A 380 47.73 32.36 -6.26
N ILE A 381 48.76 33.09 -6.73
CA ILE A 381 50.18 32.70 -6.59
C ILE A 381 50.58 32.56 -5.12
N ARG A 382 50.15 33.51 -4.26
CA ARG A 382 50.47 33.47 -2.84
C ARG A 382 49.84 32.28 -2.13
N LEU A 383 48.59 31.93 -2.50
CA LEU A 383 47.88 30.76 -1.95
C LEU A 383 48.53 29.44 -2.40
N MET A 384 48.96 29.36 -3.67
CA MET A 384 49.68 28.20 -4.18
C MET A 384 51.06 28.03 -3.51
N ALA A 385 51.79 29.12 -3.32
CA ALA A 385 53.05 29.10 -2.61
C ALA A 385 52.91 28.66 -1.15
N GLY A 386 51.83 29.11 -0.48
CA GLY A 386 51.50 28.69 0.89
C GLY A 386 51.14 27.20 1.01
N LEU A 387 50.39 26.66 0.04
CA LEU A 387 50.08 25.24 -0.04
C LEU A 387 51.30 24.36 -0.27
N LEU A 388 52.24 24.81 -1.14
CA LEU A 388 53.51 24.13 -1.39
C LEU A 388 54.42 24.17 -0.15
N ALA A 389 54.48 25.30 0.56
CA ALA A 389 55.26 25.44 1.79
C ALA A 389 54.66 24.64 2.97
N GLY A 390 53.31 24.52 3.07
CA GLY A 390 52.66 23.70 4.08
C GLY A 390 52.86 22.20 3.86
N SER A 391 52.89 21.75 2.60
CA SER A 391 53.15 20.34 2.24
C SER A 391 54.59 19.87 2.58
N VAL A 392 55.51 20.79 2.77
CA VAL A 392 56.90 20.46 3.17
C VAL A 392 57.00 20.34 4.70
N LYS A 393 56.17 21.05 5.48
CA LYS A 393 56.20 20.97 6.93
C LYS A 393 55.53 19.71 7.52
N ASP A 394 54.60 19.10 6.81
CA ASP A 394 53.93 17.86 7.29
C ASP A 394 54.79 16.59 7.06
N LYS A 395 55.91 16.67 6.34
CA LYS A 395 56.82 15.52 6.16
C LYS A 395 57.92 15.40 7.21
N ASP A 396 58.16 16.47 7.99
CA ASP A 396 59.24 16.46 8.99
C ASP A 396 58.72 16.24 10.43
N THR A 397 57.45 15.84 10.63
CA THR A 397 56.84 15.61 11.96
C THR A 397 56.51 14.14 12.26
N TYR A 398 56.97 13.22 11.40
CA TYR A 398 56.89 11.76 11.65
C TYR A 398 58.24 11.11 11.35
N GLU A 399 59.29 11.41 12.12
CA GLU A 399 60.39 10.53 12.46
C GLU A 399 60.50 10.39 13.98
#